data_afe2b346520ade4e9d65eaa850f3c81d
#
_entry.id   afe2b346520ade4e9d65eaa850f3c81d
#
_cell.length_a   1.000
_cell.length_b   1.000
_cell.length_c   1.000
_cell.angle_alpha   90.00
_cell.angle_beta   90.00
_cell.angle_gamma   90.00
#
_symmetry.space_group_name_H-M   'P 1'
#
loop_
_entity.id
_entity.type
_entity.pdbx_description
1 polymer ?
#
loop_
_entity_poly.entity_id
_entity_poly.type
_entity_poly.pdbx_seq_one_letter_code
_entity_poly.pdbx_strand_id
1 'polypeptide(L)'
;MRNDRLGANVLSALLISNVDAGLAASLELKPHHRSLGIITSDCDDVTYVALDEATKAADVEVVYARSMYAGAGNASTKLAGEVIGILAGPNPEEVRSGLDVVVYEIENGASFYSANDDDSIPYFAHCISRAGTYLSEGANAQEGTAIAYLIAPPAEAMVGLDAALKDAVAKGYCDWKSIKVIG
;
A
#
# COMPACT_ATOMS: atom_id res chain seq x y z
N MET A 1 -6.09 -25.77 -2.74
CA MET A 1 -6.03 -24.33 -2.50
C MET A 1 -5.73 -23.70 -3.84
N ARG A 2 -6.65 -22.99 -4.41
CA ARG A 2 -6.40 -22.18 -5.59
C ARG A 2 -5.60 -20.95 -5.13
N ASN A 3 -4.58 -20.60 -5.86
CA ASN A 3 -3.82 -19.36 -5.64
C ASN A 3 -4.02 -18.44 -6.85
N ASP A 4 -5.27 -18.31 -7.28
CA ASP A 4 -5.59 -17.42 -8.40
C ASP A 4 -5.38 -15.97 -7.93
N ARG A 5 -4.64 -15.21 -8.73
CA ARG A 5 -4.38 -13.81 -8.44
C ARG A 5 -5.65 -12.99 -8.64
N LEU A 6 -5.99 -12.22 -7.61
CA LEU A 6 -7.06 -11.23 -7.64
C LEU A 6 -6.40 -9.84 -7.79
N GLY A 7 -6.20 -9.42 -9.03
CA GLY A 7 -5.50 -8.17 -9.35
C GLY A 7 -6.31 -6.94 -8.97
N ALA A 8 -5.62 -5.88 -8.59
CA ALA A 8 -6.19 -4.55 -8.45
C ALA A 8 -6.10 -3.77 -9.77
N ASN A 9 -6.96 -2.77 -9.93
CA ASN A 9 -7.00 -1.91 -11.10
C ASN A 9 -6.79 -0.45 -10.70
N VAL A 10 -5.99 0.25 -11.50
CA VAL A 10 -5.91 1.71 -11.43
C VAL A 10 -7.17 2.31 -12.01
N LEU A 11 -7.84 3.18 -11.28
CA LEU A 11 -9.02 3.91 -11.73
C LEU A 11 -8.65 5.27 -12.31
N SER A 12 -7.66 5.94 -11.72
CA SER A 12 -7.19 7.24 -12.19
C SER A 12 -5.75 7.48 -11.73
N ALA A 13 -4.94 8.10 -12.59
CA ALA A 13 -3.60 8.60 -12.28
C ALA A 13 -3.44 10.00 -12.88
N LEU A 14 -3.31 11.02 -12.04
CA LEU A 14 -3.32 12.42 -12.44
C LEU A 14 -2.11 13.16 -11.85
N LEU A 15 -1.58 14.12 -12.61
CA LEU A 15 -0.47 14.97 -12.22
C LEU A 15 -0.92 16.43 -12.13
N ILE A 16 -0.63 17.08 -11.00
CA ILE A 16 -0.69 18.53 -10.83
C ILE A 16 0.74 19.06 -10.83
N SER A 17 1.16 19.69 -11.94
CA SER A 17 2.55 20.13 -12.11
C SER A 17 2.93 21.31 -11.22
N ASN A 18 1.98 22.14 -10.84
CA ASN A 18 2.19 23.27 -9.94
C ASN A 18 0.97 23.42 -9.03
N VAL A 19 1.13 23.01 -7.79
CA VAL A 19 0.04 22.98 -6.81
C VAL A 19 -0.36 24.40 -6.41
N ASP A 20 -1.68 24.65 -6.34
CA ASP A 20 -2.22 25.89 -5.81
C ASP A 20 -1.96 26.03 -4.31
N ALA A 21 -1.75 27.28 -3.86
CA ALA A 21 -1.41 27.58 -2.47
C ALA A 21 -2.52 27.12 -1.47
N GLY A 22 -3.79 27.19 -1.87
CA GLY A 22 -4.92 26.73 -1.05
C GLY A 22 -4.92 25.22 -0.88
N LEU A 23 -4.68 24.47 -1.96
CA LEU A 23 -4.54 23.02 -1.91
C LEU A 23 -3.30 22.59 -1.13
N ALA A 24 -2.16 23.28 -1.35
CA ALA A 24 -0.93 23.05 -0.61
C ALA A 24 -1.15 23.23 0.92
N ALA A 25 -1.85 24.27 1.31
CA ALA A 25 -2.17 24.52 2.72
C ALA A 25 -3.12 23.44 3.30
N SER A 26 -4.13 23.00 2.54
CA SER A 26 -5.08 21.98 3.02
C SER A 26 -4.47 20.59 3.15
N LEU A 27 -3.43 20.28 2.39
CA LEU A 27 -2.65 19.04 2.47
C LEU A 27 -1.39 19.17 3.35
N GLU A 28 -1.21 20.32 4.02
CA GLU A 28 -0.05 20.60 4.89
C GLU A 28 1.30 20.34 4.21
N LEU A 29 1.40 20.71 2.91
CA LEU A 29 2.57 20.44 2.11
C LEU A 29 3.81 21.17 2.64
N LYS A 30 4.96 20.51 2.58
CA LYS A 30 6.25 21.13 2.89
C LYS A 30 6.63 22.15 1.82
N PRO A 31 7.48 23.17 2.13
CA PRO A 31 7.83 24.24 1.20
C PRO A 31 8.46 23.78 -0.12
N HIS A 32 9.10 22.60 -0.14
CA HIS A 32 9.71 22.05 -1.34
C HIS A 32 8.72 21.25 -2.20
N HIS A 33 7.55 20.90 -1.70
CA HIS A 33 6.53 20.21 -2.49
C HIS A 33 5.85 21.18 -3.45
N ARG A 34 6.10 21.00 -4.75
CA ARG A 34 5.60 21.88 -5.81
C ARG A 34 4.60 21.19 -6.73
N SER A 35 4.64 19.88 -6.78
CA SER A 35 3.83 19.04 -7.67
C SER A 35 3.15 17.94 -6.89
N LEU A 36 1.98 17.48 -7.37
CA LEU A 36 1.23 16.38 -6.78
C LEU A 36 0.93 15.31 -7.81
N GLY A 37 1.02 14.06 -7.39
CA GLY A 37 0.52 12.89 -8.10
C GLY A 37 -0.69 12.33 -7.36
N ILE A 38 -1.80 12.14 -8.05
CA ILE A 38 -3.03 11.61 -7.48
C ILE A 38 -3.31 10.27 -8.13
N ILE A 39 -3.49 9.26 -7.32
CA ILE A 39 -3.84 7.90 -7.75
C ILE A 39 -5.12 7.46 -7.08
N THR A 40 -6.01 6.82 -7.82
CA THR A 40 -7.13 6.06 -7.28
C THR A 40 -7.11 4.65 -7.82
N SER A 41 -7.49 3.69 -7.01
CA SER A 41 -7.60 2.28 -7.37
C SER A 41 -8.78 1.63 -6.66
N ASP A 42 -9.04 0.38 -6.99
CA ASP A 42 -10.11 -0.43 -6.43
C ASP A 42 -9.66 -1.35 -5.27
N CYS A 43 -8.40 -1.19 -4.79
CA CYS A 43 -7.85 -1.97 -3.68
C CYS A 43 -6.88 -1.14 -2.85
N ASP A 44 -7.23 -0.86 -1.60
CA ASP A 44 -6.46 0.00 -0.71
C ASP A 44 -5.13 -0.61 -0.28
N ASP A 45 -5.09 -1.84 0.20
CA ASP A 45 -3.87 -2.46 0.70
C ASP A 45 -2.78 -2.58 -0.38
N VAL A 46 -3.16 -2.94 -1.59
CA VAL A 46 -2.26 -2.96 -2.76
C VAL A 46 -1.74 -1.55 -3.05
N THR A 47 -2.60 -0.54 -2.98
CA THR A 47 -2.21 0.85 -3.23
C THR A 47 -1.28 1.40 -2.15
N TYR A 48 -1.50 1.06 -0.88
CA TYR A 48 -0.59 1.48 0.20
C TYR A 48 0.82 0.91 0.01
N VAL A 49 0.93 -0.35 -0.41
CA VAL A 49 2.23 -0.94 -0.79
C VAL A 49 2.84 -0.22 -1.98
N ALA A 50 2.06 0.04 -3.02
CA ALA A 50 2.53 0.73 -4.22
C ALA A 50 3.01 2.17 -3.94
N LEU A 51 2.30 2.91 -3.08
CA LEU A 51 2.71 4.24 -2.63
C LEU A 51 4.05 4.20 -1.89
N ASP A 52 4.28 3.19 -1.05
CA ASP A 52 5.56 3.01 -0.37
C ASP A 52 6.70 2.72 -1.36
N GLU A 53 6.47 1.88 -2.37
CA GLU A 53 7.45 1.61 -3.41
C GLU A 53 7.85 2.90 -4.18
N ALA A 54 6.90 3.80 -4.42
CA ALA A 54 7.18 5.09 -5.05
C ALA A 54 8.16 5.94 -4.22
N THR A 55 8.05 5.94 -2.88
CA THR A 55 8.96 6.71 -2.01
C THR A 55 10.40 6.19 -2.02
N LYS A 56 10.62 4.99 -2.53
CA LYS A 56 11.97 4.38 -2.68
C LYS A 56 12.56 4.63 -4.06
N ALA A 57 11.73 4.96 -5.05
CA ALA A 57 12.11 5.07 -6.44
C ALA A 57 12.25 6.51 -6.93
N ALA A 58 11.60 7.47 -6.28
CA ALA A 58 11.58 8.88 -6.65
C ALA A 58 11.62 9.78 -5.41
N ASP A 59 11.98 11.05 -5.60
CA ASP A 59 11.96 12.06 -4.54
C ASP A 59 10.51 12.54 -4.31
N VAL A 60 9.72 11.67 -3.70
CA VAL A 60 8.32 11.93 -3.37
C VAL A 60 7.97 11.47 -1.96
N GLU A 61 6.98 12.13 -1.38
CA GLU A 61 6.38 11.74 -0.11
C GLU A 61 4.89 11.45 -0.29
N VAL A 62 4.35 10.49 0.45
CA VAL A 62 2.92 10.26 0.54
C VAL A 62 2.34 11.27 1.52
N VAL A 63 1.55 12.21 1.02
CA VAL A 63 0.96 13.27 1.86
C VAL A 63 -0.49 13.00 2.23
N TYR A 64 -1.14 12.07 1.53
CA TYR A 64 -2.47 11.63 1.85
C TYR A 64 -2.70 10.23 1.27
N ALA A 65 -3.27 9.34 2.07
CA ALA A 65 -3.72 8.04 1.58
C ALA A 65 -4.90 7.56 2.43
N ARG A 66 -6.03 7.25 1.79
CA ARG A 66 -7.24 6.84 2.50
C ARG A 66 -8.17 5.99 1.66
N SER A 67 -8.68 4.93 2.25
CA SER A 67 -9.80 4.16 1.72
C SER A 67 -11.09 4.97 1.89
N MET A 68 -11.88 5.06 0.80
CA MET A 68 -13.09 5.88 0.77
C MET A 68 -14.35 5.06 1.09
N TYR A 69 -14.38 3.79 0.66
CA TYR A 69 -15.59 2.97 0.69
C TYR A 69 -15.36 1.57 1.28
N ALA A 70 -14.24 1.33 1.96
CA ALA A 70 -13.92 0.02 2.53
C ALA A 70 -15.06 -0.48 3.43
N GLY A 71 -15.56 -1.68 3.14
CA GLY A 71 -16.63 -2.30 3.89
C GLY A 71 -18.03 -1.69 3.69
N ALA A 72 -18.20 -0.69 2.82
CA ALA A 72 -19.50 -0.13 2.49
C ALA A 72 -20.23 -0.96 1.42
N GLY A 73 -21.56 -0.93 1.42
CA GLY A 73 -22.36 -1.64 0.43
C GLY A 73 -22.22 -1.10 -1.00
N ASN A 74 -21.63 0.09 -1.15
CA ASN A 74 -21.29 0.74 -2.42
C ASN A 74 -19.79 0.67 -2.77
N ALA A 75 -19.02 -0.16 -2.06
CA ALA A 75 -17.64 -0.40 -2.41
C ALA A 75 -17.51 -0.94 -3.85
N SER A 76 -16.50 -0.48 -4.58
CA SER A 76 -16.32 -0.81 -6.00
C SER A 76 -15.85 -2.24 -6.22
N THR A 77 -15.29 -2.90 -5.22
CA THR A 77 -14.78 -4.27 -5.31
C THR A 77 -15.10 -5.11 -4.08
N LYS A 78 -14.92 -6.45 -4.23
CA LYS A 78 -15.02 -7.40 -3.12
C LYS A 78 -13.79 -7.40 -2.21
N LEU A 79 -12.65 -6.86 -2.67
CA LEU A 79 -11.37 -6.94 -1.97
C LEU A 79 -11.22 -5.84 -0.93
N ALA A 80 -11.65 -4.63 -1.30
CA ALA A 80 -11.54 -3.44 -0.48
C ALA A 80 -12.46 -2.37 -1.04
N GLY A 81 -12.37 -1.17 -0.59
CA GLY A 81 -13.02 -0.03 -1.20
C GLY A 81 -12.13 0.70 -2.18
N GLU A 82 -12.69 1.67 -2.83
CA GLU A 82 -11.94 2.65 -3.59
C GLU A 82 -11.03 3.46 -2.67
N VAL A 83 -9.78 3.63 -3.10
CA VAL A 83 -8.74 4.34 -2.34
C VAL A 83 -8.24 5.53 -3.14
N ILE A 84 -7.88 6.60 -2.45
CA ILE A 84 -7.11 7.71 -2.99
C ILE A 84 -5.75 7.78 -2.30
N GLY A 85 -4.68 7.92 -3.09
CA GLY A 85 -3.33 8.25 -2.64
C GLY A 85 -2.83 9.52 -3.29
N ILE A 86 -2.08 10.34 -2.55
CA ILE A 86 -1.49 11.56 -3.07
C ILE A 86 0.01 11.57 -2.74
N LEU A 87 0.83 11.62 -3.79
CA LEU A 87 2.26 11.86 -3.72
C LEU A 87 2.53 13.35 -3.86
N ALA A 88 3.49 13.88 -3.11
CA ALA A 88 4.01 15.23 -3.29
C ALA A 88 5.51 15.17 -3.55
N GLY A 89 5.99 16.02 -4.46
CA GLY A 89 7.40 16.08 -4.83
C GLY A 89 7.84 17.48 -5.26
N PRO A 90 9.16 17.68 -5.45
CA PRO A 90 9.72 18.99 -5.75
C PRO A 90 9.42 19.48 -7.17
N ASN A 91 9.14 18.57 -8.08
CA ASN A 91 8.89 18.87 -9.49
C ASN A 91 8.00 17.81 -10.15
N PRO A 92 7.44 18.10 -11.35
CA PRO A 92 6.56 17.16 -12.05
C PRO A 92 7.24 15.84 -12.47
N GLU A 93 8.53 15.87 -12.74
CA GLU A 93 9.30 14.71 -13.21
C GLU A 93 9.43 13.65 -12.11
N GLU A 94 9.79 14.06 -10.90
CA GLU A 94 9.85 13.16 -9.74
C GLU A 94 8.48 12.58 -9.41
N VAL A 95 7.45 13.42 -9.41
CA VAL A 95 6.08 12.97 -9.15
C VAL A 95 5.59 12.01 -10.22
N ARG A 96 5.92 12.25 -11.49
CA ARG A 96 5.58 11.32 -12.59
C ARG A 96 6.29 9.97 -12.41
N SER A 97 7.59 10.01 -12.10
CA SER A 97 8.36 8.78 -11.82
C SER A 97 7.75 7.99 -10.67
N GLY A 98 7.34 8.66 -9.59
CA GLY A 98 6.63 8.02 -8.48
C GLY A 98 5.28 7.44 -8.91
N LEU A 99 4.46 8.18 -9.68
CA LEU A 99 3.18 7.68 -10.19
C LEU A 99 3.34 6.45 -11.10
N ASP A 100 4.35 6.46 -11.97
CA ASP A 100 4.61 5.31 -12.87
C ASP A 100 4.93 4.04 -12.07
N VAL A 101 5.67 4.18 -10.97
CA VAL A 101 5.92 3.06 -10.04
C VAL A 101 4.63 2.62 -9.37
N VAL A 102 3.80 3.56 -8.86
CA VAL A 102 2.52 3.20 -8.23
C VAL A 102 1.62 2.44 -9.20
N VAL A 103 1.46 2.92 -10.42
CA VAL A 103 0.65 2.25 -11.45
C VAL A 103 1.18 0.85 -11.72
N TYR A 104 2.49 0.71 -11.93
CA TYR A 104 3.11 -0.59 -12.18
C TYR A 104 2.87 -1.58 -11.03
N GLU A 105 3.07 -1.13 -9.78
CA GLU A 105 2.94 -1.98 -8.60
C GLU A 105 1.48 -2.39 -8.33
N ILE A 106 0.51 -1.51 -8.56
CA ILE A 106 -0.92 -1.86 -8.46
C ILE A 106 -1.28 -2.96 -9.45
N GLU A 107 -0.82 -2.84 -10.70
CA GLU A 107 -1.21 -3.75 -11.76
C GLU A 107 -0.40 -5.06 -11.78
N ASN A 108 0.86 -5.02 -11.36
CA ASN A 108 1.81 -6.13 -11.55
C ASN A 108 2.49 -6.62 -10.26
N GLY A 109 2.56 -5.79 -9.22
CA GLY A 109 3.27 -6.07 -7.97
C GLY A 109 2.43 -6.84 -6.96
N ALA A 110 2.15 -6.22 -5.83
CA ALA A 110 1.35 -6.80 -4.74
C ALA A 110 -0.07 -7.18 -5.21
N SER A 111 -0.64 -8.23 -4.65
CA SER A 111 -1.96 -8.70 -5.06
C SER A 111 -2.63 -9.53 -3.98
N PHE A 112 -3.94 -9.50 -3.95
CA PHE A 112 -4.72 -10.51 -3.25
C PHE A 112 -4.73 -11.83 -4.03
N TYR A 113 -5.01 -12.91 -3.33
CA TYR A 113 -5.15 -14.25 -3.88
C TYR A 113 -6.42 -14.91 -3.36
N SER A 114 -7.00 -15.80 -4.16
CA SER A 114 -8.15 -16.59 -3.75
C SER A 114 -7.73 -17.84 -3.00
N ALA A 115 -8.32 -18.07 -1.84
CA ALA A 115 -8.14 -19.32 -1.07
C ALA A 115 -9.14 -20.40 -1.46
N ASN A 116 -10.18 -20.09 -2.24
CA ASN A 116 -11.25 -21.01 -2.62
C ASN A 116 -11.72 -20.79 -4.07
N ASP A 117 -12.61 -21.66 -4.55
CA ASP A 117 -12.98 -21.70 -5.97
C ASP A 117 -13.97 -20.61 -6.41
N ASP A 118 -14.66 -19.99 -5.46
CA ASP A 118 -15.67 -18.94 -5.73
C ASP A 118 -15.20 -17.53 -5.37
N ASP A 119 -13.91 -17.38 -5.05
CA ASP A 119 -13.26 -16.13 -4.67
C ASP A 119 -13.91 -15.41 -3.48
N SER A 120 -14.63 -16.16 -2.63
CA SER A 120 -15.27 -15.60 -1.44
C SER A 120 -14.32 -15.44 -0.24
N ILE A 121 -13.12 -16.03 -0.31
CA ILE A 121 -12.09 -15.94 0.74
C ILE A 121 -10.80 -15.37 0.11
N PRO A 122 -10.72 -14.07 -0.09
CA PRO A 122 -9.48 -13.43 -0.51
C PRO A 122 -8.49 -13.32 0.65
N TYR A 123 -7.21 -13.44 0.36
CA TYR A 123 -6.15 -13.15 1.31
C TYR A 123 -5.01 -12.36 0.66
N PHE A 124 -4.32 -11.57 1.45
CA PHE A 124 -3.14 -10.83 1.04
C PHE A 124 -1.97 -11.28 1.92
N ALA A 125 -0.96 -11.86 1.31
CA ALA A 125 0.29 -12.25 1.97
C ALA A 125 1.44 -11.63 1.18
N HIS A 126 2.02 -10.56 1.71
CA HIS A 126 3.03 -9.79 1.02
C HIS A 126 4.20 -9.45 1.93
N CYS A 127 5.41 -9.62 1.43
CA CYS A 127 6.65 -9.28 2.14
C CYS A 127 7.35 -8.13 1.45
N ILE A 128 7.58 -7.07 2.20
CA ILE A 128 8.35 -5.90 1.78
C ILE A 128 9.72 -6.04 2.41
N SER A 129 10.76 -6.27 1.60
CA SER A 129 12.13 -6.47 2.09
C SER A 129 12.74 -5.22 2.71
N ARG A 130 12.31 -4.05 2.25
CA ARG A 130 12.73 -2.73 2.75
C ARG A 130 11.53 -1.79 2.67
N ALA A 131 10.92 -1.46 3.78
CA ALA A 131 9.86 -0.46 3.82
C ALA A 131 10.42 0.93 3.49
N GLY A 132 9.70 1.67 2.68
CA GLY A 132 9.95 3.08 2.42
C GLY A 132 9.47 3.96 3.57
N THR A 133 9.38 5.25 3.34
CA THR A 133 8.99 6.22 4.38
C THR A 133 7.55 6.04 4.83
N TYR A 134 6.64 5.73 3.92
CA TYR A 134 5.21 5.67 4.20
C TYR A 134 4.82 4.49 5.11
N LEU A 135 5.18 3.27 4.73
CA LEU A 135 4.81 2.08 5.51
C LEU A 135 5.63 1.95 6.79
N SER A 136 6.88 2.42 6.81
CA SER A 136 7.66 2.42 8.04
C SER A 136 7.07 3.36 9.09
N GLU A 137 6.55 4.52 8.71
CA GLU A 137 5.85 5.45 9.59
C GLU A 137 4.55 4.81 10.12
N GLY A 138 3.71 4.25 9.26
CA GLY A 138 2.48 3.55 9.64
C GLY A 138 2.73 2.36 10.56
N ALA A 139 3.80 1.62 10.34
CA ALA A 139 4.22 0.51 11.19
C ALA A 139 4.95 0.94 12.48
N ASN A 140 5.28 2.22 12.64
CA ASN A 140 6.18 2.74 13.67
C ASN A 140 7.50 1.92 13.70
N ALA A 141 8.08 1.72 12.53
CA ALA A 141 9.32 0.99 12.31
C ALA A 141 10.35 1.93 11.67
N GLN A 142 11.62 1.55 11.74
CA GLN A 142 12.67 2.29 11.05
C GLN A 142 12.53 2.05 9.52
N GLU A 143 12.75 3.08 8.73
CA GLU A 143 12.87 2.96 7.27
C GLU A 143 13.90 1.89 6.89
N GLY A 144 13.60 1.12 5.86
CA GLY A 144 14.42 -0.02 5.45
C GLY A 144 14.18 -1.31 6.23
N THR A 145 13.30 -1.31 7.25
CA THR A 145 12.89 -2.53 7.95
C THR A 145 12.07 -3.43 7.03
N ALA A 146 12.29 -4.74 7.13
CA ALA A 146 11.43 -5.70 6.46
C ALA A 146 10.07 -5.79 7.17
N ILE A 147 8.99 -5.75 6.38
CA ILE A 147 7.60 -5.86 6.87
C ILE A 147 6.92 -7.00 6.13
N ALA A 148 6.20 -7.84 6.85
CA ALA A 148 5.31 -8.84 6.28
C ALA A 148 3.85 -8.51 6.64
N TYR A 149 3.02 -8.43 5.62
CA TYR A 149 1.58 -8.27 5.75
C TYR A 149 0.87 -9.61 5.60
N LEU A 150 -0.10 -9.85 6.45
CA LEU A 150 -1.07 -10.92 6.26
C LEU A 150 -2.48 -10.36 6.54
N ILE A 151 -3.28 -10.29 5.48
CA ILE A 151 -4.70 -9.92 5.55
C ILE A 151 -5.48 -11.14 5.14
N ALA A 152 -6.38 -11.58 6.02
CA ALA A 152 -7.23 -12.75 5.84
C ALA A 152 -8.39 -12.63 6.85
N PRO A 153 -9.33 -13.58 6.90
CA PRO A 153 -10.26 -13.61 8.00
C PRO A 153 -9.51 -13.54 9.34
N PRO A 154 -9.93 -12.69 10.31
CA PRO A 154 -9.07 -12.24 11.42
C PRO A 154 -8.48 -13.37 12.28
N ALA A 155 -9.25 -14.40 12.56
CA ALA A 155 -8.77 -15.53 13.39
C ALA A 155 -7.68 -16.33 12.66
N GLU A 156 -7.88 -16.60 11.40
CA GLU A 156 -6.94 -17.32 10.52
C GLU A 156 -5.66 -16.52 10.31
N ALA A 157 -5.78 -15.20 10.11
CA ALA A 157 -4.64 -14.31 9.98
C ALA A 157 -3.76 -14.33 11.24
N MET A 158 -4.35 -14.26 12.43
CA MET A 158 -3.61 -14.30 13.70
C MET A 158 -2.87 -15.62 13.89
N VAL A 159 -3.54 -16.75 13.65
CA VAL A 159 -2.92 -18.08 13.79
C VAL A 159 -1.84 -18.29 12.73
N GLY A 160 -2.11 -17.90 11.49
CA GLY A 160 -1.16 -18.03 10.37
C GLY A 160 0.10 -17.19 10.57
N LEU A 161 -0.04 -15.94 11.01
CA LEU A 161 1.09 -15.06 11.24
C LEU A 161 1.96 -15.54 12.42
N ASP A 162 1.35 -15.98 13.52
CA ASP A 162 2.07 -16.54 14.66
C ASP A 162 2.89 -17.77 14.24
N ALA A 163 2.27 -18.67 13.48
CA ALA A 163 2.93 -19.88 12.98
C ALA A 163 4.09 -19.55 12.01
N ALA A 164 3.87 -18.63 11.06
CA ALA A 164 4.88 -18.23 10.08
C ALA A 164 6.09 -17.57 10.76
N LEU A 165 5.85 -16.70 11.73
CA LEU A 165 6.93 -16.00 12.44
C LEU A 165 7.74 -16.99 13.31
N LYS A 166 7.08 -17.89 14.02
CA LYS A 166 7.76 -18.95 14.81
C LYS A 166 8.64 -19.83 13.92
N ASP A 167 8.14 -20.24 12.75
CA ASP A 167 8.90 -21.05 11.81
C ASP A 167 10.13 -20.27 11.26
N ALA A 168 9.94 -19.01 10.88
CA ALA A 168 11.02 -18.17 10.39
C ALA A 168 12.12 -17.93 11.43
N VAL A 169 11.74 -17.67 12.69
CA VAL A 169 12.69 -17.52 13.81
C VAL A 169 13.43 -18.84 14.08
N ALA A 170 12.71 -19.97 14.12
CA ALA A 170 13.32 -21.28 14.36
C ALA A 170 14.33 -21.68 13.27
N LYS A 171 14.12 -21.22 12.02
CA LYS A 171 15.03 -21.43 10.89
C LYS A 171 16.15 -20.39 10.80
N GLY A 172 16.17 -19.39 11.67
CA GLY A 172 17.16 -18.31 11.67
C GLY A 172 17.03 -17.33 10.52
N TYR A 173 15.86 -17.22 9.91
CA TYR A 173 15.60 -16.28 8.81
C TYR A 173 15.36 -14.85 9.31
N CYS A 174 14.85 -14.70 10.51
CA CYS A 174 14.65 -13.41 11.16
C CYS A 174 14.71 -13.55 12.68
N ASP A 175 14.95 -12.41 13.36
CA ASP A 175 14.73 -12.29 14.79
C ASP A 175 13.28 -11.87 15.05
N TRP A 176 12.74 -12.29 16.20
CA TRP A 176 11.46 -11.78 16.65
C TRP A 176 11.54 -10.27 16.87
N LYS A 177 10.65 -9.51 16.25
CA LYS A 177 10.52 -8.07 16.47
C LYS A 177 9.19 -7.73 17.13
N SER A 178 8.12 -7.73 16.36
CA SER A 178 6.78 -7.47 16.86
C SER A 178 5.71 -7.93 15.88
N ILE A 179 4.54 -8.28 16.39
CA ILE A 179 3.31 -8.43 15.60
C ILE A 179 2.40 -7.27 15.99
N LYS A 180 1.84 -6.61 14.97
CA LYS A 180 0.80 -5.60 15.15
C LYS A 180 -0.48 -6.07 14.50
N VAL A 181 -1.60 -5.89 15.20
CA VAL A 181 -2.93 -6.00 14.61
C VAL A 181 -3.35 -4.60 14.20
N ILE A 182 -3.66 -4.43 12.92
CA ILE A 182 -4.10 -3.16 12.33
C ILE A 182 -5.50 -3.42 11.76
N GLY A 183 -6.44 -2.56 12.05
CA GLY A 183 -7.81 -2.65 11.55
C GLY A 183 -8.55 -1.35 11.74
#